data_6efb036511020e16522a565c3edd623a
#
_entry.id   6efb036511020e16522a565c3edd623a
#
_cell.length_a   1.000
_cell.length_b   1.000
_cell.length_c   1.000
_cell.angle_alpha   90.00
_cell.angle_beta   90.00
_cell.angle_gamma   90.00
#
_symmetry.space_group_name_H-M   'P 1'
#
loop_
_entity.id
_entity.type
_entity.pdbx_description
1 polymer ?
#
loop_
_entity_poly.entity_id
_entity_poly.type
_entity_poly.pdbx_seq_one_letter_code
_entity_poly.pdbx_strand_id
1 'polypeptide(L)'
;MSIKSLPDMWVMMTMVWVWLFLPPAMAHADPSQAPKEIEHLLEFVAISDCTFHRNGNDHNSVDAADHLRLKYNRGKRYADSAELFIDRLASTSTWTGKPYTVTCSDQTEPSGEWLNRELNHYRAASVSPASGETGAGT
;
A
#
# COMPACT_ATOMS: atom_id res chain seq x y z
N MET A 1 19.91 71.94 27.85
CA MET A 1 20.57 70.60 27.80
C MET A 1 19.66 69.68 27.09
N SER A 2 20.00 69.38 25.85
CA SER A 2 19.19 68.48 24.95
C SER A 2 19.45 67.03 25.28
N ILE A 3 18.44 66.32 25.68
CA ILE A 3 18.47 64.87 25.77
C ILE A 3 18.05 64.33 24.39
N LYS A 4 19.02 63.89 23.64
CA LYS A 4 18.76 63.15 22.38
C LYS A 4 18.19 61.80 22.73
N SER A 5 16.92 61.62 22.43
CA SER A 5 16.28 60.31 22.44
C SER A 5 16.90 59.43 21.35
N LEU A 6 17.43 58.31 21.75
CA LEU A 6 17.86 57.25 20.87
C LEU A 6 16.61 56.61 20.22
N PRO A 7 16.59 56.37 18.93
CA PRO A 7 15.48 55.66 18.32
C PRO A 7 15.54 54.16 18.68
N ASP A 8 14.39 53.69 19.05
CA ASP A 8 14.13 52.30 19.39
C ASP A 8 14.49 51.36 18.23
N MET A 9 15.66 50.74 18.35
CA MET A 9 16.16 49.74 17.43
C MET A 9 15.62 48.34 17.74
N TRP A 10 14.39 48.26 18.25
CA TRP A 10 13.74 47.01 18.64
C TRP A 10 12.55 46.61 17.78
N VAL A 11 12.30 47.33 16.70
CA VAL A 11 11.12 47.07 15.85
C VAL A 11 11.41 46.26 14.59
N MET A 12 12.64 45.78 14.40
CA MET A 12 12.99 45.03 13.20
C MET A 12 13.53 43.64 13.52
N MET A 13 12.79 42.77 14.20
CA MET A 13 13.11 41.36 14.17
C MET A 13 11.94 40.47 14.60
N THR A 14 10.78 40.68 13.99
CA THR A 14 9.75 39.65 13.93
C THR A 14 9.63 39.13 12.50
N MET A 15 10.66 38.49 12.03
CA MET A 15 10.53 37.57 10.91
C MET A 15 9.74 36.40 11.44
N VAL A 16 8.43 36.47 11.25
CA VAL A 16 7.49 35.39 11.43
C VAL A 16 7.87 34.29 10.43
N TRP A 17 8.55 33.28 10.94
CA TRP A 17 8.70 32.01 10.25
C TRP A 17 7.34 31.31 10.26
N VAL A 18 6.49 31.67 9.31
CA VAL A 18 5.33 30.87 8.97
C VAL A 18 5.85 29.66 8.23
N TRP A 19 6.22 28.62 8.98
CA TRP A 19 6.35 27.31 8.43
C TRP A 19 4.96 26.91 7.96
N LEU A 20 4.75 26.93 6.64
CA LEU A 20 3.63 26.25 6.02
C LEU A 20 3.78 24.75 6.35
N PHE A 21 3.14 24.32 7.44
CA PHE A 21 2.81 22.91 7.62
C PHE A 21 1.76 22.55 6.57
N LEU A 22 2.21 22.20 5.36
CA LEU A 22 1.36 21.43 4.48
C LEU A 22 1.18 20.06 5.16
N PRO A 23 -0.06 19.67 5.52
CA PRO A 23 -0.30 18.30 5.95
C PRO A 23 0.11 17.37 4.80
N PRO A 24 0.77 16.23 5.10
CA PRO A 24 1.00 15.23 4.08
C PRO A 24 -0.36 14.88 3.50
N ALA A 25 -0.52 15.03 2.19
CA ALA A 25 -1.71 14.57 1.49
C ALA A 25 -1.83 13.07 1.81
N MET A 26 -2.77 12.72 2.68
CA MET A 26 -3.17 11.33 2.88
C MET A 26 -3.68 10.87 1.53
N ALA A 27 -2.89 10.05 0.84
CA ALA A 27 -3.32 9.38 -0.37
C ALA A 27 -4.50 8.48 0.01
N HIS A 28 -5.71 8.99 -0.14
CA HIS A 28 -6.90 8.17 -0.02
C HIS A 28 -6.84 7.16 -1.17
N ALA A 29 -6.87 5.88 -0.82
CA ALA A 29 -7.01 4.84 -1.82
C ALA A 29 -8.29 5.13 -2.61
N ASP A 30 -8.15 5.36 -3.90
CA ASP A 30 -9.29 5.62 -4.79
C ASP A 30 -10.10 4.31 -4.91
N PRO A 31 -11.37 4.28 -4.50
CA PRO A 31 -12.20 3.09 -4.59
C PRO A 31 -12.29 2.52 -6.02
N SER A 32 -12.07 3.35 -7.03
CA SER A 32 -12.04 2.92 -8.43
C SER A 32 -10.80 2.07 -8.77
N GLN A 33 -9.74 2.16 -7.98
CA GLN A 33 -8.50 1.39 -8.18
C GLN A 33 -8.53 0.02 -7.47
N ALA A 34 -9.35 -0.12 -6.45
CA ALA A 34 -9.41 -1.35 -5.65
C ALA A 34 -9.57 -2.63 -6.48
N PRO A 35 -10.47 -2.72 -7.48
CA PRO A 35 -10.59 -3.93 -8.29
C PRO A 35 -9.32 -4.28 -9.07
N LYS A 36 -8.60 -3.27 -9.57
CA LYS A 36 -7.35 -3.48 -10.32
C LYS A 36 -6.21 -3.94 -9.40
N GLU A 37 -6.10 -3.32 -8.25
CA GLU A 37 -5.11 -3.69 -7.25
C GLU A 37 -5.36 -5.11 -6.72
N ILE A 38 -6.61 -5.46 -6.46
CA ILE A 38 -6.98 -6.81 -5.99
C ILE A 38 -6.70 -7.86 -7.07
N GLU A 39 -7.03 -7.57 -8.34
CA GLU A 39 -6.73 -8.50 -9.44
C GLU A 39 -5.22 -8.68 -9.61
N HIS A 40 -4.42 -7.60 -9.51
CA HIS A 40 -2.97 -7.68 -9.49
C HIS A 40 -2.46 -8.59 -8.37
N LEU A 41 -2.98 -8.43 -7.14
CA LEU A 41 -2.59 -9.28 -6.01
C LEU A 41 -2.97 -10.75 -6.23
N LEU A 42 -4.13 -11.03 -6.81
CA LEU A 42 -4.55 -12.41 -7.13
C LEU A 42 -3.64 -13.04 -8.20
N GLU A 43 -3.25 -12.27 -9.21
CA GLU A 43 -2.30 -12.72 -10.22
C GLU A 43 -0.91 -12.93 -9.63
N PHE A 44 -0.44 -12.01 -8.79
CA PHE A 44 0.83 -12.14 -8.07
C PHE A 44 0.88 -13.42 -7.23
N VAL A 45 -0.18 -13.75 -6.50
CA VAL A 45 -0.30 -15.03 -5.78
C VAL A 45 -0.18 -16.21 -6.76
N ALA A 46 -0.93 -16.20 -7.87
CA ALA A 46 -0.99 -17.32 -8.80
C ALA A 46 0.37 -17.65 -9.43
N ILE A 47 1.17 -16.63 -9.74
CA ILE A 47 2.47 -16.80 -10.42
C ILE A 47 3.66 -16.90 -9.46
N SER A 48 3.44 -16.79 -8.14
CA SER A 48 4.52 -16.70 -7.15
C SER A 48 5.35 -17.97 -6.99
N ASP A 49 4.82 -19.11 -7.40
CA ASP A 49 5.40 -20.45 -7.17
C ASP A 49 5.73 -20.74 -5.68
N CYS A 50 5.00 -20.08 -4.78
CA CYS A 50 5.13 -20.22 -3.33
C CYS A 50 4.14 -21.26 -2.79
N THR A 51 4.41 -21.78 -1.59
CA THR A 51 3.50 -22.65 -0.86
C THR A 51 2.70 -21.85 0.16
N PHE A 52 1.39 -21.98 0.13
CA PHE A 52 0.47 -21.28 1.03
C PHE A 52 -0.08 -22.24 2.09
N HIS A 53 0.02 -21.84 3.35
CA HIS A 53 -0.41 -22.64 4.50
C HIS A 53 -1.72 -22.10 5.05
N ARG A 54 -2.74 -22.93 5.05
CA ARG A 54 -4.08 -22.57 5.51
C ARG A 54 -4.70 -23.72 6.31
N ASN A 55 -5.08 -23.44 7.55
CA ASN A 55 -5.75 -24.40 8.42
C ASN A 55 -5.03 -25.75 8.57
N GLY A 56 -3.69 -25.74 8.51
CA GLY A 56 -2.86 -26.94 8.61
C GLY A 56 -2.66 -27.70 7.31
N ASN A 57 -3.09 -27.16 6.18
CA ASN A 57 -2.89 -27.74 4.85
C ASN A 57 -2.05 -26.81 3.97
N ASP A 58 -1.23 -27.41 3.13
CA ASP A 58 -0.43 -26.72 2.14
C ASP A 58 -1.15 -26.67 0.81
N HIS A 59 -1.07 -25.53 0.16
CA HIS A 59 -1.66 -25.27 -1.15
C HIS A 59 -0.61 -24.66 -2.08
N ASN A 60 -0.64 -25.05 -3.34
CA ASN A 60 0.17 -24.37 -4.35
C ASN A 60 -0.38 -22.96 -4.64
N SER A 61 0.38 -22.15 -5.34
CA SER A 61 0.06 -20.76 -5.65
C SER A 61 -1.24 -20.60 -6.44
N VAL A 62 -1.51 -21.49 -7.41
CA VAL A 62 -2.73 -21.44 -8.24
C VAL A 62 -3.97 -21.73 -7.40
N ASP A 63 -3.95 -22.79 -6.60
CA ASP A 63 -5.06 -23.14 -5.71
C ASP A 63 -5.32 -22.05 -4.66
N ALA A 64 -4.25 -21.42 -4.16
CA ALA A 64 -4.36 -20.30 -3.23
C ALA A 64 -5.02 -19.08 -3.88
N ALA A 65 -4.61 -18.72 -5.10
CA ALA A 65 -5.20 -17.61 -5.85
C ALA A 65 -6.68 -17.86 -6.16
N ASP A 66 -7.03 -19.05 -6.60
CA ASP A 66 -8.43 -19.45 -6.90
C ASP A 66 -9.30 -19.37 -5.65
N HIS A 67 -8.78 -19.82 -4.50
CA HIS A 67 -9.48 -19.67 -3.23
C HIS A 67 -9.69 -18.21 -2.82
N LEU A 68 -8.68 -17.37 -2.96
CA LEU A 68 -8.79 -15.93 -2.67
C LEU A 68 -9.75 -15.25 -3.64
N ARG A 69 -9.74 -15.60 -4.92
CA ARG A 69 -10.70 -15.11 -5.92
C ARG A 69 -12.13 -15.48 -5.55
N LEU A 70 -12.35 -16.72 -5.11
CA LEU A 70 -13.65 -17.17 -4.63
C LEU A 70 -14.11 -16.39 -3.40
N LYS A 71 -13.22 -16.15 -2.43
CA LYS A 71 -13.52 -15.32 -1.25
C LYS A 71 -13.86 -13.89 -1.65
N TYR A 72 -13.09 -13.31 -2.55
CA TYR A 72 -13.33 -11.95 -3.06
C TYR A 72 -14.69 -11.85 -3.75
N ASN A 73 -15.02 -12.78 -4.64
CA ASN A 73 -16.30 -12.77 -5.36
C ASN A 73 -17.51 -12.86 -4.42
N ARG A 74 -17.37 -13.61 -3.32
CA ARG A 74 -18.44 -13.75 -2.29
C ARG A 74 -18.46 -12.60 -1.31
N GLY A 75 -17.33 -11.97 -1.08
CA GLY A 75 -17.10 -10.96 -0.04
C GLY A 75 -16.81 -9.55 -0.55
N LYS A 76 -17.09 -9.21 -1.80
CA LYS A 76 -16.77 -7.89 -2.40
C LYS A 76 -17.17 -6.70 -1.53
N ARG A 77 -18.36 -6.77 -0.89
CA ARG A 77 -18.86 -5.74 0.02
C ARG A 77 -17.98 -5.49 1.26
N TYR A 78 -17.02 -6.37 1.54
CA TYR A 78 -16.11 -6.26 2.67
C TYR A 78 -14.69 -5.89 2.24
N ALA A 79 -14.47 -5.68 0.93
CA ALA A 79 -13.18 -5.42 0.31
C ALA A 79 -13.28 -4.22 -0.63
N ASP A 80 -13.70 -3.07 -0.08
CA ASP A 80 -13.81 -1.81 -0.83
C ASP A 80 -12.45 -1.20 -1.16
N SER A 81 -11.37 -1.73 -0.60
CA SER A 81 -9.99 -1.41 -0.95
C SER A 81 -9.13 -2.68 -0.96
N ALA A 82 -7.93 -2.59 -1.57
CA ALA A 82 -6.98 -3.69 -1.58
C ALA A 82 -6.50 -4.03 -0.17
N GLU A 83 -6.34 -3.05 0.71
CA GLU A 83 -6.00 -3.28 2.12
C GLU A 83 -7.09 -4.07 2.85
N LEU A 84 -8.35 -3.73 2.63
CA LEU A 84 -9.48 -4.47 3.21
C LEU A 84 -9.58 -5.89 2.66
N PHE A 85 -9.26 -6.08 1.37
CA PHE A 85 -9.15 -7.42 0.79
C PHE A 85 -8.06 -8.23 1.50
N ILE A 86 -6.87 -7.65 1.68
CA ILE A 86 -5.75 -8.30 2.37
C ILE A 86 -6.13 -8.65 3.80
N ASP A 87 -6.59 -7.66 4.56
CA ASP A 87 -6.91 -7.81 5.98
C ASP A 87 -8.04 -8.85 6.22
N ARG A 88 -9.15 -8.70 5.53
CA ARG A 88 -10.37 -9.45 5.81
C ARG A 88 -10.48 -10.78 5.07
N LEU A 89 -9.86 -10.88 3.89
CA LEU A 89 -10.04 -12.04 3.03
C LEU A 89 -8.75 -12.85 2.81
N ALA A 90 -7.57 -12.23 2.83
CA ALA A 90 -6.33 -12.88 2.46
C ALA A 90 -5.36 -13.16 3.63
N SER A 91 -5.61 -12.61 4.82
CA SER A 91 -4.70 -12.75 5.98
C SER A 91 -5.10 -13.86 6.94
N THR A 92 -6.39 -14.19 7.03
CA THR A 92 -6.88 -15.16 8.00
C THR A 92 -8.01 -16.03 7.43
N SER A 93 -8.18 -17.18 8.06
CA SER A 93 -9.35 -18.02 7.81
C SER A 93 -10.60 -17.36 8.41
N THR A 94 -11.59 -17.09 7.59
CA THR A 94 -12.87 -16.54 8.02
C THR A 94 -13.61 -17.51 8.96
N TRP A 95 -13.29 -18.80 8.86
CA TRP A 95 -13.94 -19.85 9.64
C TRP A 95 -13.26 -20.13 10.98
N THR A 96 -11.91 -20.19 11.00
CA THR A 96 -11.15 -20.58 12.19
C THR A 96 -10.43 -19.41 12.86
N GLY A 97 -10.32 -18.25 12.20
CA GLY A 97 -9.52 -17.12 12.64
C GLY A 97 -8.01 -17.35 12.57
N LYS A 98 -7.56 -18.51 12.09
CA LYS A 98 -6.12 -18.82 12.00
C LYS A 98 -5.45 -17.98 10.90
N PRO A 99 -4.26 -17.42 11.18
CA PRO A 99 -3.48 -16.69 10.19
C PRO A 99 -3.11 -17.60 9.01
N TYR A 100 -3.08 -17.02 7.81
CA TYR A 100 -2.46 -17.63 6.65
C TYR A 100 -0.99 -17.25 6.59
N THR A 101 -0.15 -18.17 6.19
CA THR A 101 1.27 -17.93 5.93
C THR A 101 1.63 -18.37 4.53
N VAL A 102 2.70 -17.80 4.01
CA VAL A 102 3.27 -18.15 2.71
C VAL A 102 4.74 -18.47 2.88
N THR A 103 5.20 -19.51 2.20
CA THR A 103 6.61 -19.89 2.12
C THR A 103 7.09 -19.72 0.70
N CYS A 104 8.06 -18.82 0.52
CA CYS A 104 8.76 -18.58 -0.75
C CYS A 104 10.27 -18.74 -0.50
N SER A 105 10.94 -19.54 -1.32
CA SER A 105 12.41 -19.72 -1.20
C SER A 105 12.87 -20.02 0.24
N ASP A 106 12.19 -20.94 0.94
CA ASP A 106 12.47 -21.37 2.31
C ASP A 106 12.22 -20.32 3.42
N GLN A 107 11.63 -19.18 3.08
CA GLN A 107 11.19 -18.18 4.05
C GLN A 107 9.68 -18.20 4.22
N THR A 108 9.24 -18.32 5.46
CA THR A 108 7.80 -18.30 5.80
C THR A 108 7.45 -17.00 6.50
N GLU A 109 6.40 -16.36 6.03
CA GLU A 109 5.90 -15.10 6.61
C GLU A 109 4.36 -15.04 6.58
N PRO A 110 3.72 -14.13 7.34
CA PRO A 110 2.29 -13.89 7.23
C PRO A 110 1.89 -13.44 5.83
N SER A 111 0.85 -14.05 5.25
CA SER A 111 0.40 -13.71 3.89
C SER A 111 -0.06 -12.27 3.75
N GLY A 112 -0.63 -11.68 4.81
CA GLY A 112 -1.04 -10.28 4.82
C GLY A 112 0.15 -9.31 4.69
N GLU A 113 1.27 -9.57 5.37
CA GLU A 113 2.47 -8.74 5.27
C GLU A 113 3.10 -8.86 3.87
N TRP A 114 3.17 -10.07 3.35
CA TRP A 114 3.68 -10.36 2.01
C TRP A 114 2.88 -9.64 0.92
N LEU A 115 1.53 -9.68 1.00
CA LEU A 115 0.64 -9.00 0.06
C LEU A 115 0.67 -7.48 0.19
N ASN A 116 0.76 -6.94 1.41
CA ASN A 116 0.89 -5.49 1.61
C ASN A 116 2.19 -4.95 1.02
N ARG A 117 3.27 -5.71 1.10
CA ARG A 117 4.56 -5.33 0.48
C ARG A 117 4.42 -5.27 -1.05
N GLU A 118 3.74 -6.24 -1.67
CA GLU A 118 3.47 -6.24 -3.10
C GLU A 118 2.54 -5.08 -3.52
N LEU A 119 1.49 -4.81 -2.76
CA LEU A 119 0.59 -3.69 -3.02
C LEU A 119 1.34 -2.36 -3.06
N ASN A 120 2.24 -2.14 -2.09
CA ASN A 120 3.07 -0.93 -2.06
C ASN A 120 4.01 -0.86 -3.26
N HIS A 121 4.60 -1.97 -3.66
CA HIS A 121 5.46 -2.07 -4.85
C HIS A 121 4.68 -1.75 -6.13
N TYR A 122 3.51 -2.33 -6.31
CA TYR A 122 2.63 -2.08 -7.45
C TYR A 122 2.24 -0.60 -7.56
N ARG A 123 1.88 0.03 -6.45
CA ARG A 123 1.52 1.46 -6.40
C ARG A 123 2.71 2.35 -6.74
N ALA A 124 3.89 2.05 -6.21
CA ALA A 124 5.11 2.81 -6.49
C ALA A 124 5.48 2.75 -7.99
N ALA A 125 5.35 1.58 -8.61
CA ALA A 125 5.58 1.40 -10.03
C ALA A 125 4.55 2.17 -10.90
N SER A 126 3.30 2.25 -10.43
CA SER A 126 2.22 2.95 -11.14
C SER A 126 2.33 4.48 -11.08
N VAL A 127 3.02 5.02 -10.06
CA VAL A 127 3.23 6.47 -9.86
C VAL A 127 4.49 6.97 -10.59
N SER A 128 5.43 6.08 -10.93
CA SER A 128 6.64 6.46 -11.66
C SER A 128 6.28 6.87 -13.10
N PRO A 129 6.35 8.17 -13.48
CA PRO A 129 6.10 8.54 -14.87
C PRO A 129 7.17 7.86 -15.73
N ALA A 130 6.73 7.27 -16.83
CA ALA A 130 7.64 6.76 -17.85
C ALA A 130 8.63 7.87 -18.24
N SER A 131 9.84 7.73 -17.77
CA SER A 131 10.91 8.69 -18.06
C SER A 131 11.23 8.65 -19.54
N GLY A 132 10.77 9.68 -20.23
CA GLY A 132 11.43 10.23 -21.41
C GLY A 132 11.65 9.30 -22.58
N GLU A 133 10.65 9.17 -23.44
CA GLU A 133 10.93 8.95 -24.84
C GLU A 133 11.27 10.30 -25.48
N THR A 134 12.52 10.71 -25.30
CA THR A 134 13.11 11.78 -26.12
C THR A 134 13.36 11.19 -27.49
N GLY A 135 12.36 11.27 -28.36
CA GLY A 135 12.53 11.06 -29.78
C GLY A 135 13.42 12.14 -30.34
N ALA A 136 14.70 11.87 -30.51
CA ALA A 136 15.57 12.64 -31.39
C ALA A 136 15.24 12.25 -32.83
N GLY A 137 14.38 13.04 -33.47
CA GLY A 137 14.19 13.03 -34.90
C GLY A 137 15.24 13.95 -35.52
N THR A 138 16.08 13.43 -36.38
CA THR A 138 16.85 14.17 -37.40
C THR A 138 16.18 13.97 -38.73
#